data_05136a3008c533dd94b520705673870c
#
_entry.id   05136a3008c533dd94b520705673870c
#
_cell.length_a   1.000
_cell.length_b   1.000
_cell.length_c   1.000
_cell.angle_alpha   90.00
_cell.angle_beta   90.00
_cell.angle_gamma   90.00
#
_symmetry.space_group_name_H-M   'P 1'
#
loop_
_entity.id
_entity.type
_entity.pdbx_description
1 polymer ?
#
loop_
_entity_poly.entity_id
_entity_poly.type
_entity_poly.pdbx_seq_one_letter_code
_entity_poly.pdbx_strand_id
1 'polypeptide(L)'
;MGFKLKDFSELVGIDKETSTYNTPVFKKNLEGGILGEANNDGTIFIDKSLNGEDKKKAVSHEKVHLDQMAQGKLQYDDNTVTWKKDTKSPARVYQRINGQLIDKQTGKSAQEGGDFEWEREAYNKQ
;
A
#
# COMPACT_ATOMS: atom_id res chain seq x y z
N MET A 1 4.30 -14.82 2.39
CA MET A 1 5.18 -14.40 1.37
C MET A 1 4.43 -13.92 0.15
N GLY A 2 4.83 -12.86 -0.38
CA GLY A 2 4.23 -12.37 -1.54
C GLY A 2 4.51 -13.27 -2.73
N PHE A 3 3.87 -12.97 -3.77
CA PHE A 3 3.95 -13.63 -4.98
C PHE A 3 5.30 -13.40 -5.68
N LYS A 4 5.91 -14.44 -6.10
CA LYS A 4 7.18 -14.37 -6.80
C LYS A 4 7.00 -14.75 -8.24
N LEU A 5 7.48 -13.90 -9.12
CA LEU A 5 7.51 -14.20 -10.53
C LEU A 5 8.94 -14.17 -11.01
N LYS A 6 9.31 -15.16 -11.78
CA LYS A 6 10.57 -15.16 -12.51
C LYS A 6 10.48 -14.20 -13.68
N ASP A 7 9.32 -14.13 -14.28
CA ASP A 7 9.06 -13.32 -15.45
C ASP A 7 7.66 -12.71 -15.31
N PHE A 8 7.63 -11.40 -15.15
CA PHE A 8 6.38 -10.67 -14.99
C PHE A 8 5.49 -10.73 -16.23
N SER A 9 6.03 -11.06 -17.39
CA SER A 9 5.24 -11.18 -18.60
C SER A 9 4.26 -12.36 -18.53
N GLU A 10 4.45 -13.27 -17.59
CA GLU A 10 3.52 -14.37 -17.37
C GLU A 10 2.21 -13.94 -16.72
N LEU A 11 2.15 -12.71 -16.21
CA LEU A 11 0.95 -12.17 -15.61
C LEU A 11 -0.01 -11.71 -16.69
N VAL A 12 -0.87 -12.62 -17.10
CA VAL A 12 -1.82 -12.35 -18.16
C VAL A 12 -2.86 -11.33 -17.70
N GLY A 13 -3.10 -10.31 -18.53
CA GLY A 13 -4.09 -9.28 -18.25
C GLY A 13 -3.61 -8.20 -17.30
N ILE A 14 -2.35 -8.18 -16.94
CA ILE A 14 -1.76 -7.17 -16.07
C ILE A 14 -0.68 -6.43 -16.86
N ASP A 15 -0.82 -5.10 -16.94
CA ASP A 15 0.19 -4.27 -17.57
C ASP A 15 1.38 -4.10 -16.66
N LYS A 16 2.55 -4.23 -17.21
CA LYS A 16 3.79 -4.09 -16.47
C LYS A 16 4.34 -2.68 -16.65
N GLU A 17 4.64 -2.04 -15.55
CA GLU A 17 5.18 -0.69 -15.53
C GLU A 17 6.40 -0.65 -14.62
N THR A 18 7.57 -0.96 -15.16
CA THR A 18 8.78 -1.03 -14.35
C THR A 18 9.84 0.00 -14.71
N SER A 19 9.81 0.51 -15.94
CA SER A 19 10.88 1.34 -16.47
C SER A 19 11.05 2.67 -15.74
N THR A 20 9.94 3.26 -15.30
CA THR A 20 9.93 4.59 -14.69
C THR A 20 10.14 4.55 -13.18
N TYR A 21 9.65 3.51 -12.52
CA TYR A 21 9.49 3.51 -11.07
C TYR A 21 10.46 2.60 -10.34
N ASN A 22 11.23 1.81 -11.07
CA ASN A 22 12.19 0.89 -10.47
C ASN A 22 11.52 -0.13 -9.52
N THR A 23 10.23 -0.29 -9.64
CA THR A 23 9.39 -1.18 -8.84
C THR A 23 8.39 -1.81 -9.77
N PRO A 24 8.13 -3.12 -9.69
CA PRO A 24 7.12 -3.75 -10.54
C PRO A 24 5.73 -3.19 -10.25
N VAL A 25 5.10 -2.63 -11.27
CA VAL A 25 3.77 -2.05 -11.16
C VAL A 25 2.86 -2.74 -12.17
N PHE A 26 1.69 -3.19 -11.71
CA PHE A 26 0.73 -3.90 -12.53
C PHE A 26 -0.63 -3.24 -12.43
N LYS A 27 -1.33 -3.15 -13.54
CA LYS A 27 -2.72 -2.67 -13.56
C LYS A 27 -3.66 -3.84 -13.38
N LYS A 28 -4.67 -3.66 -12.55
CA LYS A 28 -5.75 -4.64 -12.39
C LYS A 28 -7.00 -3.94 -11.89
N ASN A 29 -8.12 -4.64 -11.95
CA ASN A 29 -9.37 -4.11 -11.37
C ASN A 29 -9.28 -4.22 -9.86
N LEU A 30 -9.31 -3.08 -9.17
CA LEU A 30 -9.33 -3.03 -7.72
C LEU A 30 -10.74 -2.70 -7.25
N GLU A 31 -11.10 -3.25 -6.10
CA GLU A 31 -12.46 -3.12 -5.58
C GLU A 31 -12.69 -1.81 -4.84
N GLY A 32 -13.96 -1.41 -4.80
CA GLY A 32 -14.43 -0.44 -3.82
C GLY A 32 -13.77 0.93 -3.83
N GLY A 33 -13.34 1.42 -4.99
CA GLY A 33 -12.70 2.74 -5.06
C GLY A 33 -11.23 2.74 -4.64
N ILE A 34 -10.65 1.58 -4.42
CA ILE A 34 -9.22 1.47 -4.17
C ILE A 34 -8.47 1.80 -5.44
N LEU A 35 -7.54 2.74 -5.36
CA LEU A 35 -6.76 3.20 -6.51
C LEU A 35 -5.42 2.51 -6.64
N GLY A 36 -4.86 2.02 -5.54
CA GLY A 36 -3.59 1.33 -5.56
C GLY A 36 -3.39 0.47 -4.33
N GLU A 37 -2.47 -0.46 -4.42
CA GLU A 37 -2.06 -1.33 -3.32
C GLU A 37 -0.56 -1.52 -3.35
N ALA A 38 0.08 -1.36 -2.20
CA ALA A 38 1.47 -1.72 -2.01
C ALA A 38 1.50 -3.12 -1.38
N ASN A 39 2.22 -4.03 -1.98
CA ASN A 39 2.22 -5.44 -1.56
C ASN A 39 3.49 -5.79 -0.79
N ASN A 40 3.36 -6.75 0.11
CA ASN A 40 4.49 -7.20 0.95
C ASN A 40 5.66 -7.77 0.16
N ASP A 41 5.44 -8.16 -1.09
CA ASP A 41 6.49 -8.68 -1.95
C ASP A 41 7.22 -7.59 -2.75
N GLY A 42 6.91 -6.32 -2.51
CA GLY A 42 7.54 -5.21 -3.19
C GLY A 42 6.89 -4.81 -4.51
N THR A 43 5.74 -5.37 -4.83
CA THR A 43 5.00 -4.98 -6.04
C THR A 43 3.91 -3.97 -5.71
N ILE A 44 3.45 -3.27 -6.75
CA ILE A 44 2.36 -2.31 -6.65
C ILE A 44 1.27 -2.70 -7.65
N PHE A 45 0.03 -2.72 -7.20
CA PHE A 45 -1.13 -2.81 -8.08
C PHE A 45 -1.79 -1.45 -8.20
N ILE A 46 -2.19 -1.10 -9.41
CA ILE A 46 -2.88 0.16 -9.72
C ILE A 46 -4.18 -0.18 -10.41
N ASP A 47 -5.25 0.53 -10.06
CA ASP A 47 -6.53 0.31 -10.72
C ASP A 47 -6.44 0.63 -12.21
N LYS A 48 -7.07 -0.20 -13.02
CA LYS A 48 -7.03 -0.07 -14.47
C LYS A 48 -7.60 1.25 -14.99
N SER A 49 -8.45 1.89 -14.23
CA SER A 49 -9.05 3.17 -14.62
C SER A 49 -8.08 4.34 -14.60
N LEU A 50 -6.93 4.19 -13.92
CA LEU A 50 -6.00 5.30 -13.75
C LEU A 50 -5.06 5.46 -14.93
N ASN A 51 -4.89 6.69 -15.38
CA ASN A 51 -3.98 7.05 -16.47
C ASN A 51 -3.26 8.37 -16.15
N GLY A 52 -2.16 8.63 -16.86
CA GLY A 52 -1.47 9.92 -16.80
C GLY A 52 -1.04 10.30 -15.39
N GLU A 53 -1.38 11.52 -14.99
CA GLU A 53 -0.97 12.06 -13.69
C GLU A 53 -1.61 11.31 -12.52
N ASP A 54 -2.84 10.86 -12.66
CA ASP A 54 -3.50 10.10 -11.60
C ASP A 54 -2.79 8.79 -11.33
N LYS A 55 -2.36 8.11 -12.40
CA LYS A 55 -1.57 6.90 -12.28
C LYS A 55 -0.23 7.19 -11.59
N LYS A 56 0.46 8.26 -11.99
CA LYS A 56 1.74 8.63 -11.38
C LYS A 56 1.60 8.91 -9.89
N LYS A 57 0.56 9.64 -9.51
CA LYS A 57 0.29 9.94 -8.10
C LYS A 57 0.02 8.68 -7.31
N ALA A 58 -0.79 7.77 -7.86
CA ALA A 58 -1.09 6.51 -7.18
C ALA A 58 0.16 5.67 -6.99
N VAL A 59 1.00 5.55 -8.02
CA VAL A 59 2.25 4.81 -7.92
C VAL A 59 3.17 5.44 -6.87
N SER A 60 3.32 6.76 -6.88
CA SER A 60 4.15 7.46 -5.91
C SER A 60 3.66 7.24 -4.48
N HIS A 61 2.34 7.29 -4.28
CA HIS A 61 1.72 7.03 -2.99
C HIS A 61 2.05 5.62 -2.49
N GLU A 62 1.86 4.61 -3.34
CA GLU A 62 2.13 3.23 -2.94
C GLU A 62 3.62 2.97 -2.72
N LYS A 63 4.50 3.67 -3.45
CA LYS A 63 5.94 3.56 -3.22
C LYS A 63 6.34 4.05 -1.84
N VAL A 64 5.70 5.09 -1.32
CA VAL A 64 5.95 5.53 0.05
C VAL A 64 5.61 4.40 1.02
N HIS A 65 4.50 3.71 0.82
CA HIS A 65 4.15 2.57 1.67
C HIS A 65 5.17 1.44 1.57
N LEU A 66 5.70 1.16 0.38
CA LEU A 66 6.76 0.15 0.24
C LEU A 66 8.02 0.57 1.03
N ASP A 67 8.38 1.84 1.00
CA ASP A 67 9.50 2.35 1.78
C ASP A 67 9.24 2.20 3.28
N GLN A 68 8.03 2.52 3.73
CA GLN A 68 7.64 2.35 5.13
C GLN A 68 7.73 0.88 5.56
N MET A 69 7.33 -0.03 4.71
CA MET A 69 7.45 -1.47 4.97
C MET A 69 8.91 -1.89 5.03
N ALA A 70 9.72 -1.44 4.08
CA ALA A 70 11.14 -1.77 4.03
C ALA A 70 11.90 -1.26 5.25
N GLN A 71 11.47 -0.13 5.80
CA GLN A 71 12.06 0.46 7.01
C GLN A 71 11.55 -0.20 8.30
N GLY A 72 10.60 -1.13 8.20
CA GLY A 72 10.03 -1.79 9.36
C GLY A 72 9.03 -0.93 10.13
N LYS A 73 8.59 0.18 9.56
CA LYS A 73 7.64 1.08 10.19
C LYS A 73 6.20 0.66 9.99
N LEU A 74 5.89 0.13 8.82
CA LEU A 74 4.54 -0.29 8.45
C LEU A 74 4.53 -1.77 8.15
N GLN A 75 3.59 -2.48 8.76
CA GLN A 75 3.34 -3.89 8.45
C GLN A 75 1.84 -4.10 8.42
N TYR A 76 1.35 -4.84 7.44
CA TYR A 76 -0.04 -5.23 7.47
C TYR A 76 -0.24 -6.61 6.86
N ASP A 77 -1.27 -7.26 7.36
CA ASP A 77 -1.79 -8.51 6.86
C ASP A 77 -3.31 -8.38 6.69
N ASP A 78 -4.00 -9.49 6.49
CA ASP A 78 -5.44 -9.46 6.26
C ASP A 78 -6.23 -8.91 7.45
N ASN A 79 -5.70 -9.03 8.66
CA ASN A 79 -6.43 -8.72 9.88
C ASN A 79 -5.90 -7.52 10.65
N THR A 80 -4.64 -7.15 10.46
CA THR A 80 -4.01 -6.12 11.27
C THR A 80 -3.13 -5.19 10.45
N VAL A 81 -3.01 -3.96 10.96
CA VAL A 81 -2.02 -2.99 10.50
C VAL A 81 -1.21 -2.58 11.72
N THR A 82 0.11 -2.57 11.59
CA THR A 82 1.01 -2.17 12.66
C THR A 82 1.85 -1.01 12.16
N TRP A 83 1.91 0.05 12.95
CA TRP A 83 2.65 1.26 12.61
C TRP A 83 3.62 1.66 13.71
N LYS A 84 4.83 1.99 13.31
CA LYS A 84 5.83 2.63 14.17
C LYS A 84 6.22 3.96 13.56
N LYS A 85 6.17 4.99 14.35
CA LYS A 85 6.61 6.31 13.92
C LYS A 85 8.08 6.31 13.50
N ASP A 86 8.89 5.61 14.26
CA ASP A 86 10.28 5.32 13.93
C ASP A 86 10.66 3.96 14.55
N THR A 87 11.86 3.48 14.28
CA THR A 87 12.26 2.14 14.72
C THR A 87 12.38 1.98 16.22
N LYS A 88 12.44 3.09 16.97
CA LYS A 88 12.57 3.09 18.44
C LYS A 88 11.25 3.32 19.14
N SER A 89 10.22 3.76 18.42
CA SER A 89 8.92 4.04 19.01
C SER A 89 8.12 2.77 19.21
N PRO A 90 7.19 2.75 20.18
CA PRO A 90 6.26 1.63 20.35
C PRO A 90 5.38 1.47 19.12
N ALA A 91 5.05 0.23 18.81
CA ALA A 91 4.14 -0.06 17.71
C ALA A 91 2.70 0.26 18.10
N ARG A 92 1.96 0.84 17.17
CA ARG A 92 0.51 0.94 17.25
C ARG A 92 -0.10 -0.17 16.43
N VAL A 93 -1.02 -0.90 17.02
CA VAL A 93 -1.66 -2.03 16.35
C VAL A 93 -3.13 -1.70 16.13
N TYR A 94 -3.57 -1.88 14.90
CA TYR A 94 -4.94 -1.65 14.48
C TYR A 94 -5.52 -2.96 13.96
N GLN A 95 -6.77 -3.23 14.31
CA GLN A 95 -7.47 -4.37 13.77
C GLN A 95 -8.33 -3.95 12.59
N ARG A 96 -8.24 -4.70 11.50
CA ARG A 96 -9.03 -4.42 10.30
C ARG A 96 -10.36 -5.16 10.38
N ILE A 97 -11.45 -4.40 10.33
CA ILE A 97 -12.80 -4.95 10.34
C ILE A 97 -13.64 -4.14 9.35
N ASN A 98 -14.11 -4.78 8.29
CA ASN A 98 -15.02 -4.17 7.31
C ASN A 98 -14.50 -2.83 6.74
N GLY A 99 -13.22 -2.78 6.40
CA GLY A 99 -12.63 -1.57 5.84
C GLY A 99 -12.31 -0.49 6.86
N GLN A 100 -12.54 -0.76 8.14
CA GLN A 100 -12.18 0.14 9.23
C GLN A 100 -10.95 -0.40 9.95
N LEU A 101 -10.12 0.51 10.45
CA LEU A 101 -9.02 0.17 11.33
C LEU A 101 -9.36 0.63 12.74
N ILE A 102 -9.30 -0.28 13.69
CA ILE A 102 -9.61 -0.01 15.09
C ILE A 102 -8.33 -0.07 15.89
N ASP A 103 -7.99 1.06 16.52
CA ASP A 103 -6.81 1.15 17.39
C ASP A 103 -7.02 0.29 18.61
N LYS A 104 -6.19 -0.73 18.80
CA LYS A 104 -6.31 -1.65 19.94
C LYS A 104 -6.08 -0.99 21.29
N GLN A 105 -5.39 0.15 21.32
CA GLN A 105 -5.11 0.86 22.57
C GLN A 105 -6.24 1.80 22.97
N THR A 106 -6.83 2.50 21.99
CA THR A 106 -7.84 3.53 22.28
C THR A 106 -9.27 3.11 21.93
N GLY A 107 -9.42 2.10 21.10
CA GLY A 107 -10.72 1.69 20.58
C GLY A 107 -11.27 2.61 19.49
N LYS A 108 -10.55 3.65 19.12
CA LYS A 108 -11.00 4.55 18.05
C LYS A 108 -10.89 3.85 16.70
N SER A 109 -11.85 4.14 15.84
CA SER A 109 -11.85 3.56 14.49
C SER A 109 -11.86 4.66 13.43
N ALA A 110 -11.29 4.34 12.27
CA ALA A 110 -11.32 5.20 11.11
C ALA A 110 -11.25 4.34 9.87
N GLN A 111 -11.74 4.87 8.76
CA GLN A 111 -11.71 4.15 7.50
C GLN A 111 -10.26 3.95 7.05
N GLU A 112 -9.95 2.76 6.59
CA GLU A 112 -8.62 2.46 6.04
C GLU A 112 -8.35 3.35 4.83
N GLY A 113 -7.12 3.87 4.71
CA GLY A 113 -6.78 4.85 3.68
C GLY A 113 -7.08 6.29 4.09
N GLY A 114 -7.70 6.49 5.24
CA GLY A 114 -8.06 7.81 5.74
C GLY A 114 -6.92 8.50 6.47
N ASP A 115 -7.26 9.22 7.54
CA ASP A 115 -6.32 10.11 8.22
C ASP A 115 -5.44 9.36 9.22
N PHE A 116 -4.47 8.62 8.72
CA PHE A 116 -3.43 7.95 9.52
C PHE A 116 -2.06 8.55 9.19
N GLU A 117 -1.14 8.44 10.13
CA GLU A 117 0.20 9.02 9.98
C GLU A 117 0.92 8.48 8.73
N TRP A 118 0.84 7.18 8.47
CA TRP A 118 1.47 6.59 7.29
C TRP A 118 0.80 7.05 5.99
N GLU A 119 -0.48 7.34 6.03
CA GLU A 119 -1.19 7.85 4.85
C GLU A 119 -0.86 9.32 4.62
N ARG A 120 -0.80 10.12 5.68
CA ARG A 120 -0.41 11.53 5.54
C ARG A 120 0.98 11.65 4.94
N GLU A 121 1.91 10.82 5.37
CA GLU A 121 3.25 10.81 4.79
C GLU A 121 3.21 10.46 3.30
N ALA A 122 2.41 9.46 2.92
CA ALA A 122 2.29 9.06 1.53
C ALA A 122 1.67 10.15 0.67
N TYR A 123 0.62 10.82 1.16
CA TYR A 123 0.01 11.93 0.43
C TYR A 123 0.97 13.11 0.27
N ASN A 124 1.77 13.38 1.27
CA ASN A 124 2.72 14.49 1.23
C ASN A 124 3.88 14.24 0.27
N LYS A 125 4.21 12.99 0.03
CA LYS A 125 5.35 12.62 -0.82
C LYS A 125 4.97 12.16 -2.22
N GLN A 126 3.70 12.04 -2.51
CA GLN A 126 3.27 11.53 -3.81
C GLN A 126 3.47 12.49 -4.99
#